data_372731a81e7c6598b7bb70b59bbe0585
#
_entry.id   372731a81e7c6598b7bb70b59bbe0585
#
_cell.length_a   1.000
_cell.length_b   1.000
_cell.length_c   1.000
_cell.angle_alpha   90.00
_cell.angle_beta   90.00
_cell.angle_gamma   90.00
#
_symmetry.space_group_name_H-M   'P 1'
#
loop_
_entity.id
_entity.type
_entity.pdbx_description
1 polymer ?
#
loop_
_entity_poly.entity_id
_entity_poly.type
_entity_poly.pdbx_seq_one_letter_code
_entity_poly.pdbx_strand_id
1 'polypeptide(L)'
;MKAHIITIGDEILIGQIVDTNSTFISKELLKIGIEVTKIVSIGDSKQEILSSLKNAQNNYDIVIITGGLGPTNDDITKDAFCDFFDDELVHNSKILKHIEKLFKKIADNPINELNRAQAFLPSKAKLIPNLYGTAAGMSIKNEDTLFISLPGVPFEMKSMITNFIIPQIKKEFKCPVIINRTLLTYGKGESYIAKKLNVFESNIPLNFKLGYLPNLGSVRLRLSAKG
;
A
#
# COMPACT_ATOMS: atom_id res chain seq x y z
N MET A 1 -12.01 -10.35 0.80
CA MET A 1 -10.75 -9.98 0.10
C MET A 1 -9.70 -9.61 1.11
N LYS A 2 -8.49 -10.10 0.92
CA LYS A 2 -7.34 -9.88 1.80
C LYS A 2 -6.26 -9.10 1.07
N ALA A 3 -5.70 -8.07 1.69
CA ALA A 3 -4.57 -7.34 1.17
C ALA A 3 -3.33 -7.50 2.05
N HIS A 4 -2.17 -7.46 1.42
CA HIS A 4 -0.85 -7.38 2.04
C HIS A 4 -0.16 -6.09 1.60
N ILE A 5 0.45 -5.38 2.54
CA ILE A 5 1.25 -4.18 2.26
C ILE A 5 2.71 -4.50 2.58
N ILE A 6 3.59 -4.16 1.65
CA ILE A 6 5.04 -4.28 1.80
C ILE A 6 5.61 -2.87 1.66
N THR A 7 6.29 -2.38 2.68
CA THR A 7 7.01 -1.11 2.64
C THR A 7 8.50 -1.41 2.51
N ILE A 8 9.15 -0.77 1.55
CA ILE A 8 10.57 -0.95 1.25
C ILE A 8 11.29 0.34 1.62
N GLY A 9 12.35 0.23 2.40
CA GLY A 9 13.23 1.32 2.80
C GLY A 9 13.96 1.04 4.11
N ASP A 10 15.27 1.09 4.08
CA ASP A 10 16.14 0.93 5.24
C ASP A 10 15.85 1.99 6.32
N GLU A 11 15.44 3.21 5.92
CA GLU A 11 15.09 4.31 6.82
C GLU A 11 13.90 3.99 7.73
N ILE A 12 13.01 3.08 7.28
CA ILE A 12 11.89 2.58 8.09
C ILE A 12 12.41 1.60 9.14
N LEU A 13 13.30 0.69 8.73
CA LEU A 13 13.84 -0.37 9.59
C LEU A 13 14.72 0.19 10.71
N ILE A 14 15.53 1.21 10.41
CA ILE A 14 16.36 1.89 11.41
C ILE A 14 15.59 2.92 12.27
N GLY A 15 14.28 3.10 12.00
CA GLY A 15 13.42 4.01 12.77
C GLY A 15 13.64 5.49 12.48
N GLN A 16 14.28 5.84 11.35
CA GLN A 16 14.51 7.23 10.95
C GLN A 16 13.22 7.91 10.53
N ILE A 17 12.29 7.17 9.92
CA ILE A 17 10.95 7.62 9.57
C ILE A 17 9.90 6.65 10.07
N VAL A 18 8.68 7.18 10.26
CA VAL A 18 7.50 6.36 10.58
C VAL A 18 6.79 5.97 9.30
N ASP A 19 6.44 4.69 9.14
CA ASP A 19 5.63 4.21 8.02
C ASP A 19 4.20 4.78 8.08
N THR A 20 4.03 5.92 7.44
CA THR A 20 2.73 6.55 7.24
C THR A 20 2.01 6.04 6.01
N ASN A 21 2.74 5.41 5.07
CA ASN A 21 2.20 4.91 3.81
C ASN A 21 1.28 3.72 4.05
N SER A 22 1.73 2.69 4.77
CA SER A 22 0.89 1.53 5.10
C SER A 22 -0.37 1.92 5.87
N THR A 23 -0.24 2.88 6.79
CA THR A 23 -1.39 3.42 7.54
C THR A 23 -2.42 4.07 6.61
N PHE A 24 -1.99 4.88 5.64
CA PHE A 24 -2.88 5.52 4.67
C PHE A 24 -3.53 4.48 3.75
N ILE A 25 -2.73 3.60 3.15
CA ILE A 25 -3.21 2.54 2.25
C ILE A 25 -4.26 1.68 2.96
N SER A 26 -3.98 1.25 4.19
CA SER A 26 -4.91 0.44 4.99
C SER A 26 -6.25 1.13 5.21
N LYS A 27 -6.24 2.43 5.50
CA LYS A 27 -7.46 3.22 5.66
C LYS A 27 -8.28 3.30 4.37
N GLU A 28 -7.62 3.55 3.23
CA GLU A 28 -8.31 3.66 1.94
C GLU A 28 -8.88 2.31 1.47
N LEU A 29 -8.14 1.21 1.64
CA LEU A 29 -8.61 -0.13 1.33
C LEU A 29 -9.80 -0.53 2.21
N LEU A 30 -9.75 -0.20 3.50
CA LEU A 30 -10.86 -0.50 4.43
C LEU A 30 -12.16 0.22 4.05
N LYS A 31 -12.08 1.46 3.54
CA LYS A 31 -13.27 2.20 3.06
C LYS A 31 -14.01 1.49 1.93
N ILE A 32 -13.30 0.66 1.17
CA ILE A 32 -13.87 -0.13 0.06
C ILE A 32 -14.06 -1.61 0.41
N GLY A 33 -13.98 -1.97 1.70
CA GLY A 33 -14.25 -3.33 2.18
C GLY A 33 -13.10 -4.32 2.00
N ILE A 34 -11.87 -3.86 1.77
CA ILE A 34 -10.69 -4.72 1.68
C ILE A 34 -9.95 -4.69 3.01
N GLU A 35 -9.72 -5.88 3.57
CA GLU A 35 -9.02 -6.03 4.84
C GLU A 35 -7.52 -6.20 4.61
N VAL A 36 -6.71 -5.29 5.15
CA VAL A 36 -5.26 -5.49 5.24
C VAL A 36 -4.99 -6.44 6.40
N THR A 37 -4.50 -7.63 6.07
CA THR A 37 -4.25 -8.68 7.07
C THR A 37 -2.77 -8.83 7.40
N LYS A 38 -1.88 -8.22 6.61
CA LYS A 38 -0.46 -8.20 6.87
C LYS A 38 0.18 -6.90 6.37
N ILE A 39 1.08 -6.36 7.16
CA ILE A 39 1.98 -5.24 6.81
C ILE A 39 3.38 -5.69 7.18
N VAL A 40 4.33 -5.53 6.28
CA VAL A 40 5.75 -5.87 6.48
C VAL A 40 6.59 -4.73 5.96
N SER A 41 7.56 -4.29 6.76
CA SER A 41 8.65 -3.42 6.29
C SER A 41 9.89 -4.27 6.04
N ILE A 42 10.52 -4.05 4.90
CA ILE A 42 11.74 -4.75 4.47
C ILE A 42 12.79 -3.73 4.02
N GLY A 43 14.05 -4.14 4.03
CA GLY A 43 15.16 -3.34 3.51
C GLY A 43 15.22 -3.29 1.98
N ASP A 44 16.11 -2.45 1.47
CA ASP A 44 16.40 -2.28 0.04
C ASP A 44 17.26 -3.45 -0.47
N SER A 45 16.76 -4.68 -0.29
CA SER A 45 17.40 -5.95 -0.66
C SER A 45 16.56 -6.71 -1.68
N LYS A 46 17.14 -7.01 -2.85
CA LYS A 46 16.47 -7.77 -3.90
C LYS A 46 15.97 -9.13 -3.40
N GLN A 47 16.74 -9.80 -2.55
CA GLN A 47 16.35 -11.10 -1.99
C GLN A 47 15.15 -10.98 -1.06
N GLU A 48 15.10 -9.94 -0.22
CA GLU A 48 13.95 -9.69 0.66
C GLU A 48 12.70 -9.34 -0.13
N ILE A 49 12.83 -8.52 -1.17
CA ILE A 49 11.71 -8.20 -2.07
C ILE A 49 11.18 -9.47 -2.74
N LEU A 50 12.04 -10.27 -3.36
CA LEU A 50 11.64 -11.52 -4.03
C LEU A 50 10.99 -12.52 -3.07
N SER A 51 11.55 -12.69 -1.87
CA SER A 51 10.98 -13.58 -0.85
C SER A 51 9.61 -13.10 -0.38
N SER A 52 9.42 -11.79 -0.21
CA SER A 52 8.17 -11.17 0.19
C SER A 52 7.09 -11.30 -0.89
N LEU A 53 7.44 -11.09 -2.17
CA LEU A 53 6.54 -11.29 -3.31
C LEU A 53 6.10 -12.77 -3.41
N LYS A 54 7.04 -13.72 -3.29
CA LYS A 54 6.76 -15.15 -3.30
C LYS A 54 5.84 -15.58 -2.16
N ASN A 55 6.08 -15.08 -0.96
CA ASN A 55 5.22 -15.34 0.20
C ASN A 55 3.83 -14.73 0.08
N ALA A 56 3.71 -13.64 -0.69
CA ALA A 56 2.44 -12.95 -0.89
C ALA A 56 1.59 -13.58 -2.01
N GLN A 57 2.23 -14.14 -3.02
CA GLN A 57 1.55 -14.80 -4.15
C GLN A 57 0.61 -15.90 -3.63
N ASN A 58 -0.59 -15.99 -4.19
CA ASN A 58 -1.61 -16.99 -3.86
C ASN A 58 -2.15 -16.96 -2.41
N ASN A 59 -1.61 -16.09 -1.55
CA ASN A 59 -2.09 -15.92 -0.17
C ASN A 59 -2.96 -14.66 0.00
N TYR A 60 -2.89 -13.73 -0.96
CA TYR A 60 -3.58 -12.44 -0.92
C TYR A 60 -4.17 -12.10 -2.29
N ASP A 61 -5.35 -11.48 -2.27
CA ASP A 61 -6.00 -11.00 -3.50
C ASP A 61 -5.26 -9.75 -4.06
N ILE A 62 -4.70 -8.93 -3.16
CA ILE A 62 -4.03 -7.67 -3.50
C ILE A 62 -2.75 -7.55 -2.67
N VAL A 63 -1.64 -7.23 -3.35
CA VAL A 63 -0.34 -6.92 -2.72
C VAL A 63 0.05 -5.51 -3.15
N ILE A 64 0.22 -4.61 -2.19
CA ILE A 64 0.65 -3.23 -2.46
C ILE A 64 2.04 -3.04 -1.89
N ILE A 65 2.97 -2.68 -2.77
CA ILE A 65 4.36 -2.38 -2.45
C ILE A 65 4.56 -0.88 -2.54
N THR A 66 5.26 -0.26 -1.59
CA THR A 66 5.62 1.15 -1.63
C THR A 66 7.09 1.34 -1.25
N GLY A 67 7.84 2.02 -2.11
CA GLY A 67 9.29 2.25 -2.00
C GLY A 67 10.09 1.63 -3.14
N GLY A 68 11.36 2.02 -3.25
CA GLY A 68 12.34 1.47 -4.19
C GLY A 68 12.05 1.70 -5.68
N LEU A 69 11.33 2.78 -6.05
CA LEU A 69 11.03 3.15 -7.44
C LEU A 69 11.74 4.42 -7.91
N GLY A 70 12.58 5.03 -7.09
CA GLY A 70 13.34 6.22 -7.43
C GLY A 70 14.46 5.96 -8.46
N PRO A 71 15.32 6.96 -8.70
CA PRO A 71 16.39 6.86 -9.69
C PRO A 71 17.75 6.40 -9.13
N THR A 72 17.84 6.07 -7.85
CA THR A 72 19.10 5.76 -7.17
C THR A 72 19.41 4.26 -7.21
N ASN A 73 20.62 3.86 -6.88
CA ASN A 73 21.07 2.46 -7.01
C ASN A 73 20.40 1.51 -6.01
N ASP A 74 19.85 2.04 -4.95
CA ASP A 74 19.05 1.33 -3.96
C ASP A 74 17.57 1.12 -4.39
N ASP A 75 17.14 1.81 -5.45
CA ASP A 75 15.80 1.67 -6.04
C ASP A 75 15.69 0.44 -6.96
N ILE A 76 15.62 -0.73 -6.38
CA ILE A 76 15.71 -2.03 -7.09
C ILE A 76 14.38 -2.75 -7.28
N THR A 77 13.27 -2.10 -6.91
CA THR A 77 11.94 -2.75 -6.95
C THR A 77 11.53 -3.15 -8.37
N LYS A 78 11.87 -2.35 -9.41
CA LYS A 78 11.54 -2.69 -10.81
C LYS A 78 12.28 -3.95 -11.27
N ASP A 79 13.57 -4.06 -10.93
CA ASP A 79 14.39 -5.22 -11.29
C ASP A 79 13.93 -6.47 -10.54
N ALA A 80 13.54 -6.33 -9.27
CA ALA A 80 12.96 -7.43 -8.51
C ALA A 80 11.61 -7.90 -9.11
N PHE A 81 10.81 -6.97 -9.63
CA PHE A 81 9.58 -7.33 -10.35
C PHE A 81 9.88 -8.09 -11.65
N CYS A 82 10.86 -7.63 -12.45
CA CYS A 82 11.27 -8.35 -13.65
C CYS A 82 11.72 -9.78 -13.34
N ASP A 83 12.57 -9.97 -12.33
CA ASP A 83 13.01 -11.31 -11.93
C ASP A 83 11.84 -12.18 -11.43
N PHE A 84 10.93 -11.60 -10.64
CA PHE A 84 9.83 -12.37 -10.05
C PHE A 84 8.79 -12.81 -11.09
N PHE A 85 8.50 -11.94 -12.07
CA PHE A 85 7.49 -12.20 -13.10
C PHE A 85 8.05 -12.75 -14.39
N ASP A 86 9.36 -13.07 -14.47
CA ASP A 86 10.06 -13.47 -15.68
C ASP A 86 9.75 -12.47 -16.82
N ASP A 87 10.20 -11.23 -16.62
CA ASP A 87 9.88 -10.08 -17.47
C ASP A 87 11.13 -9.21 -17.71
N GLU A 88 11.05 -8.25 -18.59
CA GLU A 88 12.11 -7.30 -18.91
C GLU A 88 11.64 -5.85 -18.84
N LEU A 89 12.58 -4.94 -18.60
CA LEU A 89 12.31 -3.51 -18.59
C LEU A 89 12.19 -2.99 -20.04
N VAL A 90 11.08 -2.37 -20.36
CA VAL A 90 10.82 -1.73 -21.66
C VAL A 90 10.61 -0.23 -21.51
N HIS A 91 11.09 0.52 -22.50
CA HIS A 91 10.94 1.97 -22.52
C HIS A 91 9.48 2.39 -22.73
N ASN A 92 9.00 3.30 -21.89
CA ASN A 92 7.66 3.86 -21.98
C ASN A 92 7.69 5.36 -22.35
N SER A 93 7.31 5.67 -23.55
CA SER A 93 7.33 7.05 -24.09
C SER A 93 6.38 8.01 -23.36
N LYS A 94 5.29 7.50 -22.76
CA LYS A 94 4.36 8.33 -21.98
C LYS A 94 5.01 8.81 -20.66
N ILE A 95 5.77 7.92 -20.01
CA ILE A 95 6.51 8.27 -18.79
C ILE A 95 7.61 9.28 -19.13
N LEU A 96 8.39 9.05 -20.19
CA LEU A 96 9.44 9.98 -20.60
C LEU A 96 8.86 11.38 -20.86
N LYS A 97 7.79 11.48 -21.65
CA LYS A 97 7.11 12.75 -21.90
C LYS A 97 6.62 13.43 -20.63
N HIS A 98 6.13 12.66 -19.65
CA HIS A 98 5.72 13.20 -18.36
C HIS A 98 6.91 13.76 -17.58
N ILE A 99 8.01 13.01 -17.49
CA ILE A 99 9.26 13.44 -16.84
C ILE A 99 9.75 14.73 -17.49
N GLU A 100 9.83 14.78 -18.83
CA GLU A 100 10.23 15.98 -19.58
C GLU A 100 9.37 17.20 -19.24
N LYS A 101 8.05 16.98 -19.13
CA LYS A 101 7.12 18.05 -18.77
C LYS A 101 7.31 18.55 -17.34
N LEU A 102 7.61 17.66 -16.39
CA LEU A 102 7.92 18.03 -15.00
C LEU A 102 9.19 18.87 -14.93
N PHE A 103 10.26 18.41 -15.58
CA PHE A 103 11.54 19.13 -15.57
C PHE A 103 11.45 20.52 -16.21
N LYS A 104 10.73 20.67 -17.33
CA LYS A 104 10.47 21.98 -17.95
C LYS A 104 9.75 22.96 -17.03
N LYS A 105 8.99 22.46 -16.03
CA LYS A 105 8.27 23.33 -15.08
C LYS A 105 9.11 23.75 -13.87
N ILE A 106 10.10 22.93 -13.48
CA ILE A 106 10.80 23.07 -12.19
C ILE A 106 12.20 23.67 -12.38
N ALA A 107 12.87 23.40 -13.49
CA ALA A 107 14.22 23.89 -13.75
C ALA A 107 14.50 23.92 -15.26
N ASP A 108 15.28 24.93 -15.70
CA ASP A 108 15.84 25.00 -17.06
C ASP A 108 17.01 23.97 -17.28
N ASN A 109 17.07 22.94 -16.46
CA ASN A 109 18.13 21.94 -16.54
C ASN A 109 17.70 20.75 -17.41
N PRO A 110 18.60 20.25 -18.28
CA PRO A 110 18.33 19.05 -19.07
C PRO A 110 18.15 17.83 -18.14
N ILE A 111 17.26 16.93 -18.55
CA ILE A 111 17.02 15.67 -17.86
C ILE A 111 18.29 14.83 -17.92
N ASN A 112 18.78 14.38 -16.76
CA ASN A 112 19.92 13.49 -16.68
C ASN A 112 19.55 12.04 -17.04
N GLU A 113 20.54 11.17 -17.21
CA GLU A 113 20.34 9.78 -17.59
C GLU A 113 19.56 8.97 -16.54
N LEU A 114 19.79 9.23 -15.25
CA LEU A 114 19.07 8.57 -14.16
C LEU A 114 17.58 8.86 -14.22
N ASN A 115 17.19 10.10 -14.50
CA ASN A 115 15.79 10.45 -14.68
C ASN A 115 15.19 9.85 -15.96
N ARG A 116 15.99 9.71 -17.04
CA ARG A 116 15.53 9.00 -18.26
C ARG A 116 15.33 7.52 -18.01
N ALA A 117 16.16 6.89 -17.20
CA ALA A 117 16.03 5.49 -16.80
C ALA A 117 14.70 5.21 -16.06
N GLN A 118 14.12 6.22 -15.40
CA GLN A 118 12.80 6.05 -14.79
C GLN A 118 11.66 5.82 -15.79
N ALA A 119 11.87 6.10 -17.08
CA ALA A 119 10.91 5.80 -18.13
C ALA A 119 10.80 4.32 -18.50
N PHE A 120 11.59 3.44 -17.87
CA PHE A 120 11.47 2.00 -18.08
C PHE A 120 10.55 1.36 -17.05
N LEU A 121 9.70 0.44 -17.51
CA LEU A 121 8.81 -0.40 -16.70
C LEU A 121 8.87 -1.85 -17.18
N PRO A 122 8.55 -2.83 -16.32
CA PRO A 122 8.34 -4.20 -16.75
C PRO A 122 7.31 -4.29 -17.89
N SER A 123 7.55 -5.09 -18.92
CA SER A 123 6.74 -5.14 -20.14
C SER A 123 5.30 -5.59 -19.88
N LYS A 124 5.10 -6.47 -18.88
CA LYS A 124 3.80 -6.98 -18.44
C LYS A 124 3.03 -5.98 -17.55
N ALA A 125 3.69 -4.92 -17.10
CA ALA A 125 3.10 -3.99 -16.15
C ALA A 125 2.14 -3.00 -16.81
N LYS A 126 1.01 -2.77 -16.16
CA LYS A 126 0.14 -1.64 -16.45
C LYS A 126 0.69 -0.40 -15.72
N LEU A 127 0.87 0.68 -16.47
CA LEU A 127 1.31 1.96 -15.94
C LEU A 127 0.27 2.57 -15.00
N ILE A 128 0.71 2.99 -13.82
CA ILE A 128 -0.05 3.85 -12.89
C ILE A 128 0.59 5.23 -12.93
N PRO A 129 -0.11 6.27 -13.42
CA PRO A 129 0.46 7.61 -13.55
C PRO A 129 0.80 8.22 -12.19
N ASN A 130 1.98 8.85 -12.10
CA ASN A 130 2.37 9.72 -11.00
C ASN A 130 2.25 11.16 -11.46
N LEU A 131 1.31 11.91 -10.91
CA LEU A 131 1.06 13.30 -11.35
C LEU A 131 2.08 14.30 -10.80
N TYR A 132 2.83 13.92 -9.77
CA TYR A 132 3.66 14.83 -8.98
C TYR A 132 5.16 14.49 -8.99
N GLY A 133 5.51 13.29 -9.34
CA GLY A 133 6.89 12.81 -9.36
C GLY A 133 7.26 12.09 -10.64
N THR A 134 8.52 11.69 -10.73
CA THR A 134 9.10 11.01 -11.90
C THR A 134 8.92 9.49 -11.84
N ALA A 135 8.83 8.92 -10.64
CA ALA A 135 8.68 7.49 -10.42
C ALA A 135 7.23 7.07 -10.71
N ALA A 136 7.01 6.47 -11.87
CA ALA A 136 5.71 5.90 -12.21
C ALA A 136 5.42 4.66 -11.36
N GLY A 137 4.17 4.48 -10.96
CA GLY A 137 3.73 3.22 -10.38
C GLY A 137 3.39 2.18 -11.44
N MET A 138 3.25 0.96 -11.01
CA MET A 138 2.96 -0.16 -11.89
C MET A 138 2.05 -1.18 -11.21
N SER A 139 1.30 -1.94 -12.02
CA SER A 139 0.56 -3.09 -11.54
C SER A 139 0.69 -4.27 -12.49
N ILE A 140 0.83 -5.47 -11.91
CA ILE A 140 0.86 -6.75 -12.63
C ILE A 140 -0.17 -7.66 -11.97
N LYS A 141 -1.04 -8.26 -12.78
CA LYS A 141 -1.90 -9.34 -12.29
C LYS A 141 -1.24 -10.67 -12.65
N ASN A 142 -0.94 -11.45 -11.62
CA ASN A 142 -0.39 -12.78 -11.77
C ASN A 142 -1.31 -13.78 -11.08
N GLU A 143 -1.85 -14.72 -11.85
CA GLU A 143 -2.90 -15.63 -11.40
C GLU A 143 -4.06 -14.84 -10.76
N ASP A 144 -4.38 -15.12 -9.50
CA ASP A 144 -5.47 -14.45 -8.77
C ASP A 144 -5.00 -13.24 -7.93
N THR A 145 -3.69 -12.96 -7.89
CA THR A 145 -3.11 -11.88 -7.11
C THR A 145 -2.83 -10.64 -7.97
N LEU A 146 -3.31 -9.49 -7.55
CA LEU A 146 -2.96 -8.18 -8.13
C LEU A 146 -1.80 -7.56 -7.34
N PHE A 147 -0.62 -7.45 -7.95
CA PHE A 147 0.54 -6.75 -7.42
C PHE A 147 0.54 -5.30 -7.89
N ILE A 148 0.75 -4.37 -6.98
CA ILE A 148 0.79 -2.94 -7.23
C ILE A 148 2.04 -2.38 -6.58
N SER A 149 2.88 -1.67 -7.34
CA SER A 149 4.07 -0.99 -6.79
C SER A 149 3.96 0.51 -6.99
N LEU A 150 4.23 1.26 -5.93
CA LEU A 150 4.07 2.69 -5.80
C LEU A 150 5.34 3.34 -5.23
N PRO A 151 5.62 4.61 -5.51
CA PRO A 151 6.75 5.33 -4.92
C PRO A 151 6.64 5.43 -3.40
N GLY A 152 7.77 5.56 -2.72
CA GLY A 152 7.87 5.74 -1.26
C GLY A 152 7.39 7.13 -0.79
N VAL A 153 7.48 8.15 -1.64
CA VAL A 153 7.10 9.53 -1.31
C VAL A 153 5.61 9.61 -0.96
N PRO A 154 5.23 9.98 0.29
CA PRO A 154 3.85 9.86 0.75
C PRO A 154 2.84 10.67 -0.05
N PHE A 155 3.19 11.85 -0.50
CA PHE A 155 2.31 12.73 -1.28
C PHE A 155 1.98 12.12 -2.65
N GLU A 156 2.97 11.56 -3.33
CA GLU A 156 2.83 10.87 -4.62
C GLU A 156 1.96 9.61 -4.46
N MET A 157 2.36 8.75 -3.53
CA MET A 157 1.66 7.49 -3.23
C MET A 157 0.17 7.73 -2.88
N LYS A 158 -0.14 8.70 -2.02
CA LYS A 158 -1.53 9.03 -1.64
C LYS A 158 -2.38 9.43 -2.84
N SER A 159 -1.82 10.28 -3.71
CA SER A 159 -2.50 10.67 -4.95
C SER A 159 -2.79 9.48 -5.85
N MET A 160 -1.80 8.59 -6.02
CA MET A 160 -1.94 7.40 -6.86
C MET A 160 -2.97 6.42 -6.30
N ILE A 161 -2.96 6.17 -4.99
CA ILE A 161 -3.97 5.34 -4.33
C ILE A 161 -5.37 5.90 -4.57
N THR A 162 -5.57 7.19 -4.30
CA THR A 162 -6.92 7.80 -4.34
C THR A 162 -7.46 7.90 -5.77
N ASN A 163 -6.61 8.36 -6.72
CA ASN A 163 -7.07 8.70 -8.06
C ASN A 163 -7.06 7.52 -9.04
N PHE A 164 -6.22 6.52 -8.82
CA PHE A 164 -6.05 5.42 -9.77
C PHE A 164 -6.33 4.04 -9.16
N ILE A 165 -5.74 3.71 -8.02
CA ILE A 165 -5.80 2.36 -7.47
C ILE A 165 -7.18 2.03 -6.89
N ILE A 166 -7.74 2.89 -6.04
CA ILE A 166 -9.08 2.65 -5.45
C ILE A 166 -10.17 2.55 -6.53
N PRO A 167 -10.22 3.43 -7.55
CA PRO A 167 -11.16 3.27 -8.66
C PRO A 167 -10.94 1.98 -9.46
N GLN A 168 -9.68 1.60 -9.73
CA GLN A 168 -9.35 0.37 -10.44
C GLN A 168 -9.84 -0.86 -9.67
N ILE A 169 -9.52 -0.95 -8.38
CA ILE A 169 -9.93 -2.07 -7.53
C ILE A 169 -11.47 -2.21 -7.49
N LYS A 170 -12.18 -1.10 -7.30
CA LYS A 170 -13.66 -1.10 -7.32
C LYS A 170 -14.26 -1.59 -8.63
N LYS A 171 -13.57 -1.38 -9.75
CA LYS A 171 -13.99 -1.84 -11.08
C LYS A 171 -13.69 -3.32 -11.31
N GLU A 172 -12.54 -3.79 -10.84
CA GLU A 172 -12.04 -5.14 -11.12
C GLU A 172 -12.54 -6.18 -10.11
N PHE A 173 -12.90 -5.76 -8.90
CA PHE A 173 -13.25 -6.65 -7.80
C PHE A 173 -14.61 -6.33 -7.19
N LYS A 174 -15.32 -7.37 -6.79
CA LYS A 174 -16.52 -7.24 -5.96
C LYS A 174 -16.11 -7.04 -4.51
N CYS A 175 -16.03 -5.79 -4.08
CA CYS A 175 -15.61 -5.44 -2.73
C CYS A 175 -16.73 -5.73 -1.71
N PRO A 176 -16.47 -6.45 -0.61
CA PRO A 176 -17.45 -6.65 0.47
C PRO A 176 -17.69 -5.32 1.23
N VAL A 177 -18.78 -5.26 1.97
CA VAL A 177 -19.04 -4.11 2.85
C VAL A 177 -18.40 -4.37 4.21
N ILE A 178 -17.53 -3.46 4.65
CA ILE A 178 -17.00 -3.45 6.02
C ILE A 178 -17.34 -2.12 6.67
N ILE A 179 -18.04 -2.18 7.80
CA ILE A 179 -18.43 -0.99 8.58
C ILE A 179 -17.69 -1.03 9.92
N ASN A 180 -17.01 0.07 10.26
CA ASN A 180 -16.41 0.27 11.57
C ASN A 180 -17.07 1.46 12.26
N ARG A 181 -17.47 1.27 13.52
CA ARG A 181 -17.92 2.34 14.40
C ARG A 181 -17.05 2.37 15.64
N THR A 182 -16.59 3.55 16.01
CA THR A 182 -15.75 3.75 17.19
C THR A 182 -16.47 4.63 18.18
N LEU A 183 -16.62 4.12 19.40
CA LEU A 183 -17.15 4.85 20.55
C LEU A 183 -15.97 5.19 21.49
N LEU A 184 -15.96 6.40 21.99
CA LEU A 184 -14.95 6.85 22.97
C LEU A 184 -15.57 6.84 24.36
N THR A 185 -14.90 6.20 25.31
CA THR A 185 -15.31 6.13 26.70
C THR A 185 -14.26 6.79 27.61
N TYR A 186 -14.69 7.37 28.72
CA TYR A 186 -13.84 8.04 29.69
C TYR A 186 -14.06 7.54 31.11
N GLY A 187 -13.06 7.70 31.97
CA GLY A 187 -13.16 7.50 33.40
C GLY A 187 -13.31 6.05 33.87
N LYS A 188 -13.18 5.08 32.95
CA LYS A 188 -13.18 3.65 33.30
C LYS A 188 -12.07 2.94 32.51
N GLY A 189 -11.40 2.02 33.17
CA GLY A 189 -10.37 1.18 32.54
C GLY A 189 -10.97 0.09 31.64
N GLU A 190 -10.12 -0.46 30.75
CA GLU A 190 -10.48 -1.50 29.78
C GLU A 190 -11.15 -2.72 30.43
N SER A 191 -10.58 -3.27 31.51
CA SER A 191 -11.11 -4.44 32.21
C SER A 191 -12.50 -4.21 32.79
N TYR A 192 -12.78 -3.01 33.30
CA TYR A 192 -14.12 -2.67 33.79
C TYR A 192 -15.16 -2.65 32.67
N ILE A 193 -14.79 -2.05 31.53
CA ILE A 193 -15.65 -1.96 30.35
C ILE A 193 -15.89 -3.36 29.77
N ALA A 194 -14.84 -4.17 29.61
CA ALA A 194 -14.93 -5.55 29.12
C ALA A 194 -15.86 -6.41 30.01
N LYS A 195 -15.73 -6.30 31.33
CA LYS A 195 -16.66 -6.99 32.26
C LYS A 195 -18.11 -6.56 32.05
N LYS A 196 -18.36 -5.27 31.82
CA LYS A 196 -19.72 -4.76 31.55
C LYS A 196 -20.30 -5.22 30.22
N LEU A 197 -19.45 -5.39 29.22
CA LEU A 197 -19.83 -5.79 27.86
C LEU A 197 -19.79 -7.30 27.62
N ASN A 198 -19.40 -8.12 28.58
CA ASN A 198 -19.23 -9.56 28.43
C ASN A 198 -20.47 -10.26 27.84
N VAL A 199 -21.67 -9.95 28.35
CA VAL A 199 -22.93 -10.52 27.86
C VAL A 199 -23.21 -10.05 26.43
N PHE A 200 -22.91 -8.79 26.11
CA PHE A 200 -23.04 -8.25 24.75
C PHE A 200 -22.11 -8.96 23.79
N GLU A 201 -20.82 -9.11 24.14
CA GLU A 201 -19.82 -9.80 23.30
C GLU A 201 -20.20 -11.26 23.03
N SER A 202 -20.73 -11.95 24.04
CA SER A 202 -21.16 -13.36 23.89
C SER A 202 -22.35 -13.53 22.95
N ASN A 203 -23.11 -12.48 22.70
CA ASN A 203 -24.34 -12.52 21.91
C ASN A 203 -24.25 -11.77 20.56
N ILE A 204 -23.11 -11.11 20.25
CA ILE A 204 -22.97 -10.45 18.94
C ILE A 204 -22.88 -11.49 17.81
N PRO A 205 -23.48 -11.22 16.63
CA PRO A 205 -23.38 -12.12 15.47
C PRO A 205 -21.93 -12.33 15.04
N LEU A 206 -21.62 -13.49 14.42
CA LEU A 206 -20.28 -13.90 14.01
C LEU A 206 -19.60 -12.94 13.04
N ASN A 207 -20.38 -12.19 12.27
CA ASN A 207 -19.86 -11.18 11.34
C ASN A 207 -19.54 -9.83 12.01
N PHE A 208 -19.72 -9.71 13.34
CA PHE A 208 -19.33 -8.56 14.14
C PHE A 208 -18.11 -8.89 14.99
N LYS A 209 -17.29 -7.86 15.24
CA LYS A 209 -16.13 -7.95 16.14
C LYS A 209 -16.05 -6.68 16.97
N LEU A 210 -15.95 -6.84 18.30
CA LEU A 210 -15.65 -5.73 19.21
C LEU A 210 -14.14 -5.71 19.51
N GLY A 211 -13.52 -4.53 19.49
CA GLY A 211 -12.13 -4.31 19.85
C GLY A 211 -12.01 -3.19 20.86
N TYR A 212 -11.10 -3.36 21.81
CA TYR A 212 -10.77 -2.37 22.85
C TYR A 212 -9.42 -1.73 22.51
N LEU A 213 -9.37 -0.41 22.51
CA LEU A 213 -8.17 0.37 22.23
C LEU A 213 -7.95 1.35 23.37
N PRO A 214 -7.25 0.92 24.44
CA PRO A 214 -6.98 1.75 25.59
C PRO A 214 -6.03 2.90 25.24
N ASN A 215 -6.24 4.03 25.90
CA ASN A 215 -5.37 5.19 25.91
C ASN A 215 -5.38 5.80 27.30
N LEU A 216 -4.50 6.76 27.59
CA LEU A 216 -4.47 7.44 28.85
C LEU A 216 -5.82 8.13 29.14
N GLY A 217 -6.49 7.70 30.22
CA GLY A 217 -7.78 8.24 30.65
C GLY A 217 -9.00 7.90 29.80
N SER A 218 -8.84 7.10 28.71
CA SER A 218 -9.93 6.76 27.81
C SER A 218 -9.78 5.37 27.19
N VAL A 219 -10.88 4.77 26.73
CA VAL A 219 -10.86 3.56 25.94
C VAL A 219 -11.75 3.76 24.72
N ARG A 220 -11.22 3.50 23.52
CA ARG A 220 -12.00 3.46 22.29
C ARG A 220 -12.51 2.05 22.07
N LEU A 221 -13.80 1.91 21.86
CA LEU A 221 -14.47 0.66 21.51
C LEU A 221 -14.73 0.68 20.03
N ARG A 222 -14.15 -0.25 19.28
CA ARG A 222 -14.40 -0.38 17.84
C ARG A 222 -15.28 -1.59 17.57
N LEU A 223 -16.49 -1.33 17.10
CA LEU A 223 -17.38 -2.36 16.57
C LEU A 223 -17.20 -2.43 15.05
N SER A 224 -16.78 -3.58 14.56
CA SER A 224 -16.59 -3.87 13.12
C SER A 224 -17.66 -4.88 12.69
N ALA A 225 -18.27 -4.65 11.52
CA ALA A 225 -19.20 -5.57 10.89
C ALA A 225 -18.75 -5.85 9.44
N LYS A 226 -18.87 -7.11 9.02
CA LYS A 226 -18.62 -7.55 7.64
C LYS A 226 -19.93 -8.05 7.04
N GLY A 227 -20.30 -7.50 5.84
CA GLY A 227 -21.47 -7.89 5.07
C GLY A 227 -21.12 -8.71 3.84
#